data_bc04369289a1e9c94f1eb5d828246489
#
_entry.id   bc04369289a1e9c94f1eb5d828246489
#
_cell.length_a   1.000
_cell.length_b   1.000
_cell.length_c   1.000
_cell.angle_alpha   90.00
_cell.angle_beta   90.00
_cell.angle_gamma   90.00
#
_symmetry.space_group_name_H-M   'P 1'
#
loop_
_entity.id
_entity.type
_entity.pdbx_description
1 polymer ?
#
loop_
_entity_poly.entity_id
_entity_poly.type
_entity_poly.pdbx_seq_one_letter_code
_entity_poly.pdbx_strand_id
1 'polypeptide(L)'
;MIISEITPDVDRNRWLAGAEFADAFRITIDEPDIDARTAAERMLGHAPWWMAALLKLRNLLVRPFGLKTSGADPGSPRPLIGIFPVVDETPQRIVLGFDDKHLDFRVLVDVASHRATTQVTASTLVQTHNALGRAYLAAIKPFHRLVVKAMLRQVATAA
;
A
#
# COMPACT_ATOMS: atom_id res chain seq x y z
N MET A 1 6.65 14.44 14.46
CA MET A 1 6.74 13.27 13.57
C MET A 1 6.47 13.70 12.13
N ILE A 2 7.46 13.59 11.25
CA ILE A 2 7.40 14.12 9.89
C ILE A 2 7.35 12.97 8.91
N ILE A 3 6.38 12.99 7.99
CA ILE A 3 6.34 12.07 6.86
C ILE A 3 6.88 12.80 5.64
N SER A 4 7.94 12.24 5.07
CA SER A 4 8.59 12.79 3.88
C SER A 4 8.23 11.97 2.65
N GLU A 5 7.92 12.64 1.56
CA GLU A 5 7.88 12.01 0.25
C GLU A 5 9.32 11.85 -0.26
N ILE A 6 9.65 10.69 -0.74
CA ILE A 6 10.98 10.35 -1.24
C ILE A 6 10.89 9.76 -2.65
N THR A 7 12.00 9.75 -3.36
CA THR A 7 12.07 9.01 -4.63
C THR A 7 11.97 7.51 -4.34
N PRO A 8 11.07 6.78 -5.03
CA PRO A 8 10.98 5.33 -4.86
C PRO A 8 12.29 4.64 -5.23
N ASP A 9 12.86 3.91 -4.27
CA ASP A 9 14.06 3.08 -4.45
C ASP A 9 13.66 1.61 -4.41
N VAL A 10 12.91 1.19 -5.44
CA VAL A 10 12.40 -0.17 -5.57
C VAL A 10 12.63 -0.69 -6.98
N ASP A 11 13.00 -1.96 -7.08
CA ASP A 11 13.12 -2.64 -8.38
C ASP A 11 11.73 -2.89 -8.98
N ARG A 12 11.32 -1.99 -9.86
CA ARG A 12 10.02 -2.09 -10.56
C ARG A 12 9.91 -3.36 -11.39
N ASN A 13 11.00 -3.78 -12.03
CA ASN A 13 11.00 -4.97 -12.88
C ASN A 13 10.77 -6.25 -12.08
N ARG A 14 11.25 -6.27 -10.85
CA ARG A 14 11.04 -7.39 -9.94
C ARG A 14 9.61 -7.46 -9.40
N TRP A 15 9.06 -6.32 -8.98
CA TRP A 15 7.81 -6.30 -8.23
C TRP A 15 6.57 -6.03 -9.08
N LEU A 16 6.71 -5.18 -10.09
CA LEU A 16 5.65 -4.88 -11.05
C LEU A 16 6.28 -4.33 -12.34
N ALA A 17 6.68 -5.24 -13.24
CA ALA A 17 7.23 -4.86 -14.54
C ALA A 17 6.20 -4.04 -15.33
N GLY A 18 6.62 -2.91 -15.89
CA GLY A 18 5.75 -2.00 -16.61
C GLY A 18 4.98 -1.00 -15.74
N ALA A 19 5.29 -0.91 -14.44
CA ALA A 19 4.68 0.10 -13.57
C ALA A 19 4.93 1.52 -14.12
N GLU A 20 3.84 2.23 -14.39
CA GLU A 20 3.83 3.59 -14.94
C GLU A 20 3.69 4.66 -13.84
N PHE A 21 3.21 4.27 -12.67
CA PHE A 21 3.14 5.11 -11.49
C PHE A 21 3.95 4.49 -10.36
N ALA A 22 4.73 5.31 -9.69
CA ALA A 22 5.41 4.96 -8.45
C ALA A 22 5.53 6.17 -7.54
N ASP A 23 5.27 5.98 -6.25
CA ASP A 23 5.59 6.94 -5.21
C ASP A 23 6.13 6.24 -3.97
N ALA A 24 6.73 7.00 -3.07
CA ALA A 24 7.21 6.49 -1.79
C ALA A 24 7.14 7.57 -0.71
N PHE A 25 6.75 7.15 0.48
CA PHE A 25 6.67 7.97 1.68
C PHE A 25 7.39 7.29 2.83
N ARG A 26 8.07 8.07 3.65
CA ARG A 26 8.86 7.59 4.78
C ARG A 26 8.49 8.30 6.07
N ILE A 27 8.43 7.53 7.15
CA ILE A 27 8.34 8.01 8.53
C ILE A 27 9.47 7.39 9.35
N THR A 28 9.96 8.14 10.35
CA THR A 28 10.86 7.60 11.38
C THR A 28 10.08 7.53 12.68
N ILE A 29 10.12 6.38 13.34
CA ILE A 29 9.48 6.12 14.62
C ILE A 29 10.54 5.85 15.70
N ASP A 30 10.25 6.25 16.94
CA ASP A 30 11.13 6.07 18.11
C ASP A 30 10.93 4.67 18.74
N GLU A 31 10.95 3.66 17.89
CA GLU A 31 10.85 2.26 18.28
C GLU A 31 11.89 1.46 17.49
N PRO A 32 12.79 0.74 18.15
CA PRO A 32 13.78 -0.09 17.48
C PRO A 32 13.14 -1.41 17.02
N ASP A 33 13.72 -1.97 15.96
CA ASP A 33 13.57 -3.39 15.57
C ASP A 33 12.16 -3.92 15.30
N ILE A 34 11.25 -3.08 14.83
CA ILE A 34 10.00 -3.60 14.27
C ILE A 34 10.27 -4.23 12.90
N ASP A 35 9.62 -5.35 12.63
CA ASP A 35 9.68 -5.99 11.32
C ASP A 35 8.66 -5.39 10.32
N ALA A 36 8.83 -5.73 9.05
CA ALA A 36 7.99 -5.20 7.98
C ALA A 36 6.53 -5.66 8.10
N ARG A 37 6.28 -6.86 8.63
CA ARG A 37 4.92 -7.34 8.88
C ARG A 37 4.22 -6.49 9.94
N THR A 38 4.85 -6.28 11.07
CA THR A 38 4.32 -5.45 12.16
C THR A 38 4.04 -4.03 11.67
N ALA A 39 4.96 -3.44 10.89
CA ALA A 39 4.76 -2.13 10.30
C ALA A 39 3.55 -2.10 9.34
N ALA A 40 3.40 -3.10 8.48
CA ALA A 40 2.26 -3.21 7.56
C ALA A 40 0.93 -3.44 8.29
N GLU A 41 0.91 -4.27 9.32
CA GLU A 41 -0.28 -4.52 10.15
C GLU A 41 -0.73 -3.24 10.89
N ARG A 42 0.20 -2.48 11.45
CA ARG A 42 -0.11 -1.17 12.06
C ARG A 42 -0.61 -0.17 11.02
N MET A 43 0.00 -0.15 9.83
CA MET A 43 -0.35 0.74 8.74
C MET A 43 -1.75 0.45 8.16
N LEU A 44 -2.09 -0.83 7.99
CA LEU A 44 -3.26 -1.27 7.20
C LEU A 44 -4.35 -1.94 8.04
N GLY A 45 -4.01 -2.42 9.24
CA GLY A 45 -4.91 -3.19 10.09
C GLY A 45 -6.02 -2.37 10.74
N HIS A 46 -5.82 -1.09 10.92
CA HIS A 46 -6.77 -0.17 11.59
C HIS A 46 -7.08 1.03 10.70
N ALA A 47 -7.74 0.76 9.56
CA ALA A 47 -8.15 1.83 8.66
C ALA A 47 -9.08 2.83 9.37
N PRO A 48 -8.82 4.15 9.30
CA PRO A 48 -9.73 5.16 9.82
C PRO A 48 -11.14 5.00 9.24
N TRP A 49 -12.17 5.36 10.01
CA TRP A 49 -13.56 5.22 9.58
C TRP A 49 -13.87 5.90 8.23
N TRP A 50 -13.26 7.06 7.98
CA TRP A 50 -13.42 7.78 6.71
C TRP A 50 -12.82 7.03 5.51
N MET A 51 -11.78 6.21 5.74
CA MET A 51 -11.22 5.36 4.70
C MET A 51 -12.17 4.22 4.32
N ALA A 52 -12.86 3.64 5.30
CA ALA A 52 -13.92 2.67 5.04
C ALA A 52 -15.06 3.30 4.23
N ALA A 53 -15.42 4.56 4.50
CA ALA A 53 -16.40 5.30 3.72
C ALA A 53 -15.94 5.55 2.28
N LEU A 54 -14.66 5.94 2.09
CA LEU A 54 -14.07 6.11 0.76
C LEU A 54 -14.00 4.80 -0.03
N LEU A 55 -13.67 3.68 0.63
CA LEU A 55 -13.66 2.37 -0.01
C LEU A 55 -15.08 1.94 -0.42
N LYS A 56 -16.09 2.19 0.41
CA LYS A 56 -17.50 1.94 0.05
C LYS A 56 -17.93 2.77 -1.15
N LEU A 57 -17.61 4.06 -1.14
CA LEU A 57 -17.91 4.96 -2.27
C LEU A 57 -17.20 4.50 -3.54
N ARG A 58 -15.90 4.19 -3.44
CA ARG A 58 -15.13 3.62 -4.55
C ARG A 58 -15.79 2.35 -5.09
N ASN A 59 -16.13 1.41 -4.22
CA ASN A 59 -16.72 0.14 -4.61
C ASN A 59 -18.08 0.34 -5.31
N LEU A 60 -18.90 1.29 -4.83
CA LEU A 60 -20.15 1.67 -5.48
C LEU A 60 -19.95 2.23 -6.88
N LEU A 61 -18.96 3.13 -7.05
CA LEU A 61 -18.66 3.77 -8.32
C LEU A 61 -18.05 2.82 -9.36
N VAL A 62 -17.21 1.88 -8.93
CA VAL A 62 -16.50 0.97 -9.85
C VAL A 62 -17.22 -0.37 -10.07
N ARG A 63 -18.23 -0.68 -9.27
CA ARG A 63 -19.01 -1.94 -9.39
C ARG A 63 -19.57 -2.18 -10.80
N PRO A 64 -20.17 -1.18 -11.49
CA PRO A 64 -20.67 -1.38 -12.86
C PRO A 64 -19.57 -1.75 -13.87
N PHE A 65 -18.33 -1.42 -13.59
CA PHE A 65 -17.18 -1.63 -14.47
C PHE A 65 -16.43 -2.94 -14.18
N GLY A 66 -16.87 -3.73 -13.21
CA GLY A 66 -16.29 -5.02 -12.85
C GLY A 66 -14.87 -4.93 -12.26
N LEU A 67 -14.51 -3.79 -11.63
CA LEU A 67 -13.28 -3.66 -10.86
C LEU A 67 -13.36 -4.48 -9.56
N LYS A 68 -12.27 -5.16 -9.22
CA LYS A 68 -12.20 -5.90 -7.96
C LYS A 68 -12.36 -4.95 -6.78
N THR A 69 -13.25 -5.30 -5.87
CA THR A 69 -13.56 -4.51 -4.67
C THR A 69 -12.71 -4.90 -3.46
N SER A 70 -12.12 -6.08 -3.51
CA SER A 70 -11.12 -6.55 -2.55
C SER A 70 -10.13 -7.44 -3.27
N GLY A 71 -8.87 -7.44 -2.81
CA GLY A 71 -7.83 -8.32 -3.35
C GLY A 71 -7.95 -9.78 -2.91
N ALA A 72 -8.94 -10.10 -2.09
CA ALA A 72 -9.19 -11.46 -1.64
C ALA A 72 -9.97 -12.24 -2.70
N ASP A 73 -9.29 -13.12 -3.39
CA ASP A 73 -9.96 -14.24 -4.07
C ASP A 73 -10.46 -15.22 -3.00
N PRO A 74 -11.75 -15.62 -3.01
CA PRO A 74 -12.30 -16.53 -2.00
C PRO A 74 -11.59 -17.89 -1.90
N GLY A 75 -10.73 -18.22 -2.84
CA GLY A 75 -9.93 -19.46 -2.89
C GLY A 75 -8.41 -19.25 -2.76
N SER A 76 -7.94 -18.04 -2.52
CA SER A 76 -6.51 -17.79 -2.40
C SER A 76 -5.99 -18.20 -1.02
N PRO A 77 -4.95 -19.07 -0.93
CA PRO A 77 -4.34 -19.44 0.34
C PRO A 77 -3.42 -18.34 0.92
N ARG A 78 -3.31 -17.18 0.27
CA ARG A 78 -2.42 -16.10 0.69
C ARG A 78 -2.97 -15.37 1.90
N PRO A 79 -2.13 -15.13 2.93
CA PRO A 79 -2.53 -14.32 4.07
C PRO A 79 -2.84 -12.89 3.63
N LEU A 80 -3.78 -12.24 4.35
CA LEU A 80 -4.16 -10.86 4.12
C LEU A 80 -3.60 -9.96 5.23
N ILE A 81 -3.18 -8.73 4.85
CA ILE A 81 -3.01 -7.64 5.78
C ILE A 81 -4.00 -6.54 5.38
N GLY A 82 -4.95 -6.25 6.27
CA GLY A 82 -6.13 -5.48 5.89
C GLY A 82 -6.92 -6.21 4.80
N ILE A 83 -7.03 -5.59 3.63
CA ILE A 83 -7.72 -6.17 2.46
C ILE A 83 -6.75 -6.66 1.39
N PHE A 84 -5.44 -6.61 1.64
CA PHE A 84 -4.40 -6.85 0.63
C PHE A 84 -3.73 -8.20 0.83
N PRO A 85 -3.70 -9.06 -0.22
CA PRO A 85 -2.93 -10.30 -0.20
C PRO A 85 -1.42 -10.02 -0.05
N VAL A 86 -0.75 -10.84 0.73
CA VAL A 86 0.71 -10.85 0.83
C VAL A 86 1.29 -11.55 -0.40
N VAL A 87 2.14 -10.85 -1.14
CA VAL A 87 2.82 -11.35 -2.33
C VAL A 87 4.18 -11.96 -1.98
N ASP A 88 4.93 -11.26 -1.14
CA ASP A 88 6.25 -11.68 -0.67
C ASP A 88 6.54 -11.07 0.70
N GLU A 89 7.43 -11.72 1.47
CA GLU A 89 7.72 -11.29 2.83
C GLU A 89 9.13 -11.68 3.26
N THR A 90 9.81 -10.70 3.87
CA THR A 90 11.04 -10.85 4.64
C THR A 90 10.91 -10.02 5.93
N PRO A 91 11.77 -10.16 6.92
CA PRO A 91 11.74 -9.30 8.11
C PRO A 91 11.87 -7.80 7.80
N GLN A 92 12.56 -7.44 6.72
CA GLN A 92 12.83 -6.06 6.31
C GLN A 92 11.87 -5.52 5.26
N ARG A 93 11.15 -6.40 4.54
CA ARG A 93 10.22 -6.01 3.47
C ARG A 93 9.01 -6.91 3.41
N ILE A 94 7.85 -6.33 3.31
CA ILE A 94 6.64 -7.05 2.92
C ILE A 94 6.05 -6.41 1.67
N VAL A 95 5.61 -7.25 0.75
CA VAL A 95 4.98 -6.83 -0.52
C VAL A 95 3.54 -7.30 -0.53
N LEU A 96 2.65 -6.35 -0.69
CA LEU A 96 1.21 -6.56 -0.76
C LEU A 96 0.70 -6.15 -2.13
N GLY A 97 -0.39 -6.73 -2.59
CA GLY A 97 -1.01 -6.29 -3.83
C GLY A 97 -1.86 -7.35 -4.49
N PHE A 98 -2.45 -6.97 -5.60
CA PHE A 98 -3.20 -7.88 -6.46
C PHE A 98 -3.17 -7.43 -7.91
N ASP A 99 -3.54 -8.35 -8.80
CA ASP A 99 -3.68 -8.14 -10.22
C ASP A 99 -5.16 -8.12 -10.59
N ASP A 100 -5.55 -7.15 -11.41
CA ASP A 100 -6.90 -7.02 -11.92
C ASP A 100 -6.86 -6.76 -13.45
N LYS A 101 -7.95 -7.04 -14.14
CA LYS A 101 -8.07 -6.81 -15.59
C LYS A 101 -7.85 -5.36 -16.02
N HIS A 102 -8.01 -4.39 -15.13
CA HIS A 102 -7.89 -2.96 -15.43
C HIS A 102 -6.58 -2.36 -14.95
N LEU A 103 -6.05 -2.82 -13.80
CA LEU A 103 -4.78 -2.40 -13.26
C LEU A 103 -4.24 -3.43 -12.25
N ASP A 104 -2.93 -3.47 -12.16
CA ASP A 104 -2.20 -4.18 -11.10
C ASP A 104 -1.56 -3.18 -10.17
N PHE A 105 -1.47 -3.51 -8.89
CA PHE A 105 -0.73 -2.68 -7.95
C PHE A 105 0.08 -3.50 -6.95
N ARG A 106 1.14 -2.87 -6.42
CA ARG A 106 1.94 -3.37 -5.31
C ARG A 106 2.16 -2.26 -4.29
N VAL A 107 2.09 -2.63 -3.03
CA VAL A 107 2.52 -1.82 -1.91
C VAL A 107 3.67 -2.54 -1.23
N LEU A 108 4.83 -1.88 -1.17
CA LEU A 108 6.00 -2.40 -0.47
C LEU A 108 6.16 -1.62 0.82
N VAL A 109 6.24 -2.31 1.94
CA VAL A 109 6.55 -1.73 3.24
C VAL A 109 7.94 -2.22 3.64
N ASP A 110 8.88 -1.27 3.67
CA ASP A 110 10.27 -1.51 4.04
C ASP A 110 10.57 -0.94 5.42
N VAL A 111 11.33 -1.66 6.20
CA VAL A 111 11.83 -1.20 7.51
C VAL A 111 13.35 -1.21 7.54
N ALA A 112 13.92 -0.16 8.13
CA ALA A 112 15.36 -0.04 8.36
C ALA A 112 15.59 0.47 9.78
N SER A 113 16.19 -0.37 10.63
CA SER A 113 16.52 -0.03 12.02
C SER A 113 17.80 0.80 12.11
N HIS A 114 17.75 1.87 12.88
CA HIS A 114 18.85 2.76 13.17
C HIS A 114 18.95 3.04 14.67
N ARG A 115 19.76 2.28 15.40
CA ARG A 115 19.92 2.40 16.85
C ARG A 115 18.58 2.29 17.61
N ALA A 116 18.05 3.43 18.07
CA ALA A 116 16.80 3.50 18.85
C ALA A 116 15.56 3.80 18.00
N THR A 117 15.69 3.89 16.68
CA THR A 117 14.61 4.27 15.78
C THR A 117 14.47 3.30 14.63
N THR A 118 13.28 3.24 14.03
CA THR A 118 13.06 2.52 12.77
C THR A 118 12.50 3.47 11.72
N GLN A 119 13.08 3.42 10.52
CA GLN A 119 12.53 4.07 9.35
C GLN A 119 11.56 3.10 8.67
N VAL A 120 10.34 3.53 8.45
CA VAL A 120 9.32 2.79 7.70
C VAL A 120 9.03 3.52 6.41
N THR A 121 9.21 2.83 5.29
CA THR A 121 8.97 3.36 3.94
C THR A 121 7.86 2.57 3.28
N ALA A 122 6.82 3.27 2.83
CA ALA A 122 5.75 2.70 2.01
C ALA A 122 5.92 3.16 0.56
N SER A 123 6.12 2.22 -0.35
CA SER A 123 6.23 2.46 -1.79
C SER A 123 5.04 1.86 -2.52
N THR A 124 4.46 2.59 -3.46
CA THR A 124 3.35 2.12 -4.28
C THR A 124 3.77 2.04 -5.74
N LEU A 125 3.45 0.92 -6.38
CA LEU A 125 3.63 0.72 -7.82
C LEU A 125 2.27 0.40 -8.44
N VAL A 126 1.97 0.99 -9.60
CA VAL A 126 0.73 0.73 -10.36
C VAL A 126 1.04 0.58 -11.84
N GLN A 127 0.47 -0.47 -12.43
CA GLN A 127 0.42 -0.68 -13.87
C GLN A 127 -1.04 -0.70 -14.33
N THR A 128 -1.38 0.10 -15.33
CA THR A 128 -2.72 0.10 -15.92
C THR A 128 -2.73 -0.70 -17.22
N HIS A 129 -3.84 -1.40 -17.49
CA HIS A 129 -3.97 -2.26 -18.66
C HIS A 129 -4.87 -1.68 -19.76
N ASN A 130 -5.71 -0.71 -19.40
CA ASN A 130 -6.68 -0.10 -20.32
C ASN A 130 -7.06 1.32 -19.90
N ALA A 131 -7.92 1.97 -20.72
CA ALA A 131 -8.35 3.34 -20.48
C ALA A 131 -9.08 3.51 -19.14
N LEU A 132 -9.86 2.52 -18.70
CA LEU A 132 -10.56 2.56 -17.42
C LEU A 132 -9.59 2.55 -16.23
N GLY A 133 -8.55 1.71 -16.28
CA GLY A 133 -7.49 1.67 -15.27
C GLY A 133 -6.74 3.01 -15.19
N ARG A 134 -6.43 3.63 -16.34
CA ARG A 134 -5.79 4.95 -16.39
C ARG A 134 -6.67 6.06 -15.82
N ALA A 135 -7.96 6.07 -16.17
CA ALA A 135 -8.91 7.05 -15.63
C ALA A 135 -9.06 6.90 -14.11
N TYR A 136 -9.16 5.67 -13.63
CA TYR A 136 -9.22 5.37 -12.21
C TYR A 136 -7.97 5.84 -11.46
N LEU A 137 -6.77 5.52 -11.97
CA LEU A 137 -5.51 5.97 -11.40
C LEU A 137 -5.42 7.51 -11.34
N ALA A 138 -5.80 8.20 -12.42
CA ALA A 138 -5.81 9.66 -12.47
C ALA A 138 -6.75 10.27 -11.42
N ALA A 139 -7.92 9.68 -11.20
CA ALA A 139 -8.88 10.13 -10.20
C ALA A 139 -8.40 9.90 -8.75
N ILE A 140 -7.64 8.83 -8.51
CA ILE A 140 -7.17 8.47 -7.17
C ILE A 140 -5.89 9.21 -6.76
N LYS A 141 -5.00 9.53 -7.69
CA LYS A 141 -3.70 10.16 -7.40
C LYS A 141 -3.75 11.30 -6.38
N PRO A 142 -4.65 12.30 -6.46
CA PRO A 142 -4.67 13.41 -5.50
C PRO A 142 -5.00 12.96 -4.07
N PHE A 143 -5.83 11.93 -3.92
CA PHE A 143 -6.23 11.38 -2.62
C PHE A 143 -5.23 10.36 -2.07
N HIS A 144 -4.53 9.65 -2.93
CA HIS A 144 -3.58 8.61 -2.58
C HIS A 144 -2.52 9.10 -1.60
N ARG A 145 -1.94 10.28 -1.84
CA ARG A 145 -0.95 10.90 -0.95
C ARG A 145 -1.48 11.12 0.48
N LEU A 146 -2.73 11.56 0.60
CA LEU A 146 -3.37 11.78 1.90
C LEU A 146 -3.60 10.46 2.63
N VAL A 147 -4.07 9.45 1.88
CA VAL A 147 -4.33 8.10 2.40
C VAL A 147 -3.03 7.47 2.90
N VAL A 148 -1.97 7.43 2.09
CA VAL A 148 -0.69 6.82 2.48
C VAL A 148 -0.09 7.53 3.70
N LYS A 149 -0.11 8.87 3.75
CA LYS A 149 0.37 9.61 4.92
C LYS A 149 -0.45 9.33 6.17
N ALA A 150 -1.77 9.20 6.05
CA ALA A 150 -2.62 8.86 7.19
C ALA A 150 -2.33 7.43 7.70
N MET A 151 -2.13 6.49 6.79
CA MET A 151 -1.76 5.11 7.14
C MET A 151 -0.38 5.03 7.81
N LEU A 152 0.62 5.72 7.27
CA LEU A 152 1.96 5.74 7.87
C LEU A 152 1.96 6.34 9.29
N ARG A 153 1.11 7.34 9.57
CA ARG A 153 0.98 7.88 10.95
C ARG A 153 0.54 6.82 11.94
N GLN A 154 -0.26 5.86 11.52
CA GLN A 154 -0.73 4.79 12.40
C GLN A 154 0.39 3.86 12.87
N VAL A 155 1.44 3.69 12.06
CA VAL A 155 2.60 2.90 12.48
C VAL A 155 3.20 3.44 13.78
N ALA A 156 3.19 4.77 13.92
CA ALA A 156 3.75 5.45 15.08
C ALA A 156 2.80 5.58 16.26
N THR A 157 1.48 5.52 16.03
CA THR A 157 0.48 5.67 17.10
C THR A 157 0.03 4.35 17.70
N ALA A 158 0.36 3.23 17.05
CA ALA A 158 0.06 1.88 17.51
C ALA A 158 1.14 1.29 18.44
N ALA A 159 2.13 2.09 18.81
CA ALA A 159 3.19 1.72 19.74
C ALA A 159 2.70 1.79 21.19
#